data_516cc32012c54dee32ce6c4ac6d50d0e
#
_entry.id   516cc32012c54dee32ce6c4ac6d50d0e
#
_cell.length_a   1.000
_cell.length_b   1.000
_cell.length_c   1.000
_cell.angle_alpha   90.00
_cell.angle_beta   90.00
_cell.angle_gamma   90.00
#
_symmetry.space_group_name_H-M   'P 1'
#
loop_
_entity.id
_entity.type
_entity.pdbx_description
1 polymer ?
#
loop_
_entity_poly.entity_id
_entity_poly.type
_entity_poly.pdbx_seq_one_letter_code
_entity_poly.pdbx_strand_id
1 'polypeptide(L)'
;MNMYDRQIIGAIGERIKAEWLLSDSQLAGLSTAFILLYAVIGIPLGRLSDIGSRKHILAAGVTVWSAFTALSGIASSFTQMIAFRLGVGVGEASAAPAASSLIGDLFPLSQRSRAISVFMLGVPVGLGASSLISGFVVQATDSWRATLFIAAIPGFILGALALRLPEPARGAADPDVETRRRSTLESLTAILKVPTMWWIIASGALFNLNAYTMGAFLASYLIRFHGLNIGIANRYTAVIFGIGGTIGMLGGGWIGDVMVRRAVGARLFTGAAACLLAVPLFLFALHQPRGAPVLFTLAMSVAVGLGYVYYATTYATIQDVVDPQLRGMAMSTYFFVFYMFTAIGLVGLGKLSDIRIAAALAAGASAADSRALGLHDALYALPVIYVLVAFVLVMGSRTAKRDYERVRATA
;
A
#
# COMPACT_ATOMS: atom_id res chain seq x y z
N MET A 1 -4.33 1.01 12.03
CA MET A 1 -5.52 0.21 11.66
C MET A 1 -5.70 0.09 10.15
N ASN A 2 -5.80 1.16 9.38
CA ASN A 2 -6.04 1.11 7.91
C ASN A 2 -5.16 0.07 7.18
N MET A 3 -3.82 0.12 7.34
CA MET A 3 -2.92 -0.87 6.70
C MET A 3 -3.06 -2.28 7.28
N TYR A 4 -3.52 -2.40 8.52
CA TYR A 4 -3.85 -3.67 9.15
C TYR A 4 -5.04 -4.34 8.42
N ASP A 5 -6.14 -3.62 8.22
CA ASP A 5 -7.35 -4.14 7.58
C ASP A 5 -7.13 -4.49 6.09
N ARG A 6 -6.24 -3.77 5.42
CA ARG A 6 -5.84 -4.08 4.02
C ARG A 6 -5.09 -5.39 3.90
N GLN A 7 -4.22 -5.68 4.85
CA GLN A 7 -3.39 -6.89 4.84
C GLN A 7 -4.14 -8.13 5.29
N ILE A 8 -5.22 -7.99 6.08
CA ILE A 8 -5.89 -9.11 6.73
C ILE A 8 -6.35 -10.19 5.74
N ILE A 9 -6.89 -9.79 4.57
CA ILE A 9 -7.32 -10.74 3.53
C ILE A 9 -6.13 -11.55 2.98
N GLY A 10 -4.97 -10.92 2.80
CA GLY A 10 -3.76 -11.65 2.41
C GLY A 10 -3.30 -12.66 3.46
N ALA A 11 -3.47 -12.33 4.74
CA ALA A 11 -3.06 -13.19 5.85
C ALA A 11 -3.97 -14.43 6.05
N ILE A 12 -5.28 -14.30 5.77
CA ILE A 12 -6.28 -15.37 5.97
C ILE A 12 -6.80 -15.97 4.66
N GLY A 13 -6.31 -15.48 3.52
CA GLY A 13 -6.84 -15.77 2.19
C GLY A 13 -6.86 -17.25 1.84
N GLU A 14 -5.86 -18.03 2.25
CA GLU A 14 -5.83 -19.48 2.01
C GLU A 14 -6.98 -20.23 2.70
N ARG A 15 -7.39 -19.80 3.89
CA ARG A 15 -8.53 -20.40 4.60
C ARG A 15 -9.85 -20.05 3.91
N ILE A 16 -10.03 -18.78 3.48
CA ILE A 16 -11.20 -18.36 2.72
C ILE A 16 -11.26 -19.10 1.38
N LYS A 17 -10.11 -19.20 0.69
CA LYS A 17 -9.99 -19.91 -0.59
C LYS A 17 -10.36 -21.38 -0.46
N ALA A 18 -9.89 -22.04 0.60
CA ALA A 18 -10.17 -23.45 0.84
C ALA A 18 -11.66 -23.69 1.15
N GLU A 19 -12.30 -22.81 1.93
CA GLU A 19 -13.71 -22.96 2.30
C GLU A 19 -14.65 -22.72 1.13
N TRP A 20 -14.35 -21.72 0.27
CA TRP A 20 -15.24 -21.34 -0.84
C TRP A 20 -14.74 -21.81 -2.22
N LEU A 21 -13.68 -22.61 -2.28
CA LEU A 21 -13.06 -23.15 -3.50
C LEU A 21 -12.72 -22.05 -4.52
N LEU A 22 -12.19 -20.92 -4.04
CA LEU A 22 -11.89 -19.76 -4.89
C LEU A 22 -10.65 -20.01 -5.77
N SER A 23 -10.63 -19.35 -6.95
CA SER A 23 -9.42 -19.18 -7.74
C SER A 23 -8.51 -18.09 -7.14
N ASP A 24 -7.26 -17.98 -7.61
CA ASP A 24 -6.34 -16.92 -7.21
C ASP A 24 -6.82 -15.55 -7.71
N SER A 25 -7.43 -15.50 -8.89
CA SER A 25 -8.05 -14.28 -9.40
C SER A 25 -9.26 -13.82 -8.57
N GLN A 26 -10.06 -14.74 -8.06
CA GLN A 26 -11.15 -14.42 -7.14
C GLN A 26 -10.63 -13.92 -5.79
N LEU A 27 -9.59 -14.55 -5.23
CA LEU A 27 -8.95 -14.08 -4.01
C LEU A 27 -8.38 -12.65 -4.17
N ALA A 28 -7.71 -12.39 -5.30
CA ALA A 28 -7.26 -11.04 -5.66
C ALA A 28 -8.43 -10.06 -5.77
N GLY A 29 -9.58 -10.52 -6.28
CA GLY A 29 -10.81 -9.73 -6.41
C GLY A 29 -11.33 -9.16 -5.09
N LEU A 30 -11.15 -9.86 -3.96
CA LEU A 30 -11.54 -9.35 -2.63
C LEU A 30 -10.75 -8.09 -2.24
N SER A 31 -9.45 -8.04 -2.55
CA SER A 31 -8.62 -6.86 -2.33
C SER A 31 -8.88 -5.78 -3.39
N THR A 32 -9.15 -6.17 -4.63
CA THR A 32 -9.43 -5.26 -5.75
C THR A 32 -10.72 -4.48 -5.53
N ALA A 33 -11.80 -5.13 -5.10
CA ALA A 33 -13.08 -4.49 -4.85
C ALA A 33 -12.93 -3.32 -3.85
N PHE A 34 -12.21 -3.56 -2.76
CA PHE A 34 -11.88 -2.54 -1.76
C PHE A 34 -11.09 -1.37 -2.39
N ILE A 35 -10.01 -1.65 -3.14
CA ILE A 35 -9.11 -0.64 -3.72
C ILE A 35 -9.86 0.28 -4.69
N LEU A 36 -10.71 -0.27 -5.54
CA LEU A 36 -11.49 0.49 -6.52
C LEU A 36 -12.41 1.50 -5.84
N LEU A 37 -13.18 1.02 -4.86
CA LEU A 37 -14.14 1.90 -4.20
C LEU A 37 -13.44 2.95 -3.33
N TYR A 38 -12.35 2.57 -2.66
CA TYR A 38 -11.49 3.51 -1.93
C TYR A 38 -11.02 4.66 -2.82
N ALA A 39 -10.57 4.38 -4.04
CA ALA A 39 -10.09 5.41 -4.96
C ALA A 39 -11.19 6.36 -5.41
N VAL A 40 -12.39 5.85 -5.73
CA VAL A 40 -13.52 6.65 -6.20
C VAL A 40 -14.11 7.49 -5.07
N ILE A 41 -14.37 6.89 -3.91
CA ILE A 41 -14.99 7.55 -2.76
C ILE A 41 -14.02 8.50 -2.04
N GLY A 42 -12.71 8.29 -2.19
CA GLY A 42 -11.69 9.19 -1.64
C GLY A 42 -11.83 10.64 -2.13
N ILE A 43 -12.32 10.86 -3.36
CA ILE A 43 -12.52 12.20 -3.92
C ILE A 43 -13.62 12.98 -3.17
N PRO A 44 -14.87 12.48 -3.07
CA PRO A 44 -15.92 13.20 -2.34
C PRO A 44 -15.63 13.28 -0.83
N LEU A 45 -15.01 12.27 -0.21
CA LEU A 45 -14.64 12.34 1.21
C LEU A 45 -13.48 13.31 1.48
N GLY A 46 -12.56 13.48 0.53
CA GLY A 46 -11.56 14.54 0.57
C GLY A 46 -12.22 15.91 0.64
N ARG A 47 -13.18 16.18 -0.26
CA ARG A 47 -13.94 17.44 -0.25
C ARG A 47 -14.76 17.61 1.04
N LEU A 48 -15.38 16.54 1.53
CA LEU A 48 -16.10 16.58 2.80
C LEU A 48 -15.16 16.93 3.97
N SER A 49 -13.92 16.42 3.95
CA SER A 49 -12.88 16.77 4.93
C SER A 49 -12.46 18.24 4.85
N ASP A 50 -12.60 18.88 3.66
CA ASP A 50 -12.28 20.30 3.48
C ASP A 50 -13.36 21.24 4.05
N ILE A 51 -14.61 20.81 4.14
CA ILE A 51 -15.74 21.65 4.59
C ILE A 51 -16.35 21.22 5.94
N GLY A 52 -16.25 19.94 6.27
CA GLY A 52 -16.83 19.34 7.49
C GLY A 52 -15.85 19.25 8.66
N SER A 53 -16.28 18.74 9.80
CA SER A 53 -15.41 18.44 10.94
C SER A 53 -14.59 17.18 10.65
N ARG A 54 -13.26 17.34 10.61
CA ARG A 54 -12.31 16.26 10.26
C ARG A 54 -12.31 15.14 11.29
N LYS A 55 -12.42 15.49 12.58
CA LYS A 55 -12.51 14.48 13.64
C LYS A 55 -13.79 13.62 13.54
N HIS A 56 -14.93 14.21 13.19
CA HIS A 56 -16.17 13.45 13.01
C HIS A 56 -16.12 12.59 11.75
N ILE A 57 -15.55 13.09 10.66
CA ILE A 57 -15.33 12.32 9.42
C ILE A 57 -14.39 11.14 9.68
N LEU A 58 -13.30 11.37 10.41
CA LEU A 58 -12.36 10.32 10.78
C LEU A 58 -13.03 9.28 11.69
N ALA A 59 -13.72 9.73 12.74
CA ALA A 59 -14.41 8.84 13.68
C ALA A 59 -15.49 8.00 12.99
N ALA A 60 -16.33 8.62 12.16
CA ALA A 60 -17.36 7.92 11.40
C ALA A 60 -16.75 6.92 10.42
N GLY A 61 -15.72 7.33 9.67
CA GLY A 61 -15.02 6.44 8.75
C GLY A 61 -14.41 5.23 9.45
N VAL A 62 -13.67 5.44 10.56
CA VAL A 62 -13.09 4.34 11.37
C VAL A 62 -14.19 3.40 11.86
N THR A 63 -15.29 3.91 12.37
CA THR A 63 -16.40 3.10 12.87
C THR A 63 -17.06 2.30 11.74
N VAL A 64 -17.31 2.94 10.59
CA VAL A 64 -17.93 2.31 9.42
C VAL A 64 -17.04 1.17 8.90
N TRP A 65 -15.74 1.40 8.65
CA TRP A 65 -14.90 0.31 8.16
C TRP A 65 -14.75 -0.82 9.17
N SER A 66 -14.67 -0.52 10.47
CA SER A 66 -14.60 -1.54 11.50
C SER A 66 -15.88 -2.38 11.58
N ALA A 67 -17.05 -1.75 11.42
CA ALA A 67 -18.32 -2.46 11.32
C ALA A 67 -18.33 -3.41 10.10
N PHE A 68 -17.91 -2.94 8.93
CA PHE A 68 -17.83 -3.79 7.73
C PHE A 68 -16.72 -4.85 7.81
N THR A 69 -15.64 -4.61 8.55
CA THR A 69 -14.65 -5.64 8.87
C THR A 69 -15.28 -6.74 9.75
N ALA A 70 -16.04 -6.37 10.78
CA ALA A 70 -16.78 -7.34 11.59
C ALA A 70 -17.84 -8.08 10.75
N LEU A 71 -18.62 -7.38 9.91
CA LEU A 71 -19.58 -7.99 8.99
C LEU A 71 -18.91 -8.96 8.01
N SER A 72 -17.67 -8.68 7.59
CA SER A 72 -16.89 -9.62 6.78
C SER A 72 -16.68 -10.96 7.51
N GLY A 73 -16.67 -10.96 8.85
CA GLY A 73 -16.56 -12.18 9.67
C GLY A 73 -17.80 -13.07 9.65
N ILE A 74 -18.97 -12.56 9.29
CA ILE A 74 -20.21 -13.34 9.14
C ILE A 74 -20.53 -13.68 7.68
N ALA A 75 -19.66 -13.32 6.73
CA ALA A 75 -19.87 -13.62 5.33
C ALA A 75 -19.99 -15.14 5.10
N SER A 76 -21.03 -15.53 4.39
CA SER A 76 -21.31 -16.93 4.02
C SER A 76 -21.02 -17.24 2.55
N SER A 77 -20.68 -16.21 1.76
CA SER A 77 -20.36 -16.35 0.35
C SER A 77 -19.33 -15.32 -0.12
N PHE A 78 -18.68 -15.63 -1.25
CA PHE A 78 -17.75 -14.73 -1.93
C PHE A 78 -18.39 -13.36 -2.27
N THR A 79 -19.61 -13.36 -2.80
CA THR A 79 -20.33 -12.13 -3.16
C THR A 79 -20.65 -11.27 -1.94
N GLN A 80 -21.05 -11.90 -0.84
CA GLN A 80 -21.31 -11.18 0.41
C GLN A 80 -20.01 -10.59 1.00
N MET A 81 -18.91 -11.33 0.94
CA MET A 81 -17.61 -10.83 1.34
C MET A 81 -17.20 -9.61 0.49
N ILE A 82 -17.36 -9.66 -0.84
CA ILE A 82 -17.10 -8.51 -1.73
C ILE A 82 -17.93 -7.31 -1.29
N ALA A 83 -19.22 -7.47 -1.05
CA ALA A 83 -20.09 -6.38 -0.63
C ALA A 83 -19.61 -5.73 0.68
N PHE A 84 -19.22 -6.53 1.66
CA PHE A 84 -18.67 -6.01 2.92
C PHE A 84 -17.30 -5.35 2.72
N ARG A 85 -16.41 -5.89 1.87
CA ARG A 85 -15.13 -5.27 1.55
C ARG A 85 -15.28 -3.93 0.82
N LEU A 86 -16.31 -3.75 0.00
CA LEU A 86 -16.67 -2.45 -0.56
C LEU A 86 -17.01 -1.46 0.56
N GLY A 87 -17.81 -1.87 1.55
CA GLY A 87 -18.13 -1.02 2.71
C GLY A 87 -16.90 -0.62 3.54
N VAL A 88 -15.94 -1.54 3.72
CA VAL A 88 -14.64 -1.21 4.32
C VAL A 88 -13.94 -0.10 3.51
N GLY A 89 -13.93 -0.22 2.18
CA GLY A 89 -13.31 0.78 1.29
C GLY A 89 -13.92 2.17 1.44
N VAL A 90 -15.24 2.27 1.59
CA VAL A 90 -15.95 3.55 1.84
C VAL A 90 -15.46 4.18 3.14
N GLY A 91 -15.44 3.43 4.24
CA GLY A 91 -15.00 3.94 5.55
C GLY A 91 -13.54 4.39 5.52
N GLU A 92 -12.66 3.55 5.00
CA GLU A 92 -11.22 3.83 4.95
C GLU A 92 -10.84 5.04 4.08
N ALA A 93 -11.61 5.34 3.04
CA ALA A 93 -11.34 6.45 2.14
C ALA A 93 -11.39 7.83 2.84
N SER A 94 -12.01 7.91 4.03
CA SER A 94 -12.05 9.12 4.85
C SER A 94 -10.73 9.39 5.61
N ALA A 95 -9.95 8.34 5.90
CA ALA A 95 -8.86 8.41 6.88
C ALA A 95 -7.70 9.29 6.42
N ALA A 96 -7.20 9.08 5.19
CA ALA A 96 -6.03 9.81 4.70
C ALA A 96 -6.30 11.32 4.53
N PRO A 97 -7.40 11.78 3.90
CA PRO A 97 -7.71 13.20 3.79
C PRO A 97 -7.89 13.87 5.16
N ALA A 98 -8.69 13.27 6.05
CA ALA A 98 -8.96 13.86 7.36
C ALA A 98 -7.71 13.91 8.25
N ALA A 99 -6.93 12.82 8.29
CA ALA A 99 -5.69 12.77 9.08
C ALA A 99 -4.63 13.75 8.55
N SER A 100 -4.43 13.82 7.23
CA SER A 100 -3.46 14.74 6.62
C SER A 100 -3.83 16.20 6.88
N SER A 101 -5.12 16.54 6.77
CA SER A 101 -5.62 17.88 7.07
C SER A 101 -5.45 18.24 8.56
N LEU A 102 -5.78 17.30 9.49
CA LEU A 102 -5.54 17.52 10.93
C LEU A 102 -4.06 17.71 11.24
N ILE A 103 -3.18 16.89 10.69
CA ILE A 103 -1.72 17.03 10.88
C ILE A 103 -1.24 18.39 10.35
N GLY A 104 -1.77 18.83 9.21
CA GLY A 104 -1.44 20.13 8.62
C GLY A 104 -1.73 21.30 9.54
N ASP A 105 -2.86 21.25 10.24
CA ASP A 105 -3.32 22.36 11.12
C ASP A 105 -2.88 22.23 12.59
N LEU A 106 -2.48 21.03 13.04
CA LEU A 106 -2.00 20.79 14.40
C LEU A 106 -0.49 21.04 14.55
N PHE A 107 0.27 20.87 13.47
CA PHE A 107 1.73 20.95 13.53
C PHE A 107 2.27 22.09 12.66
N PRO A 108 3.11 22.98 13.20
CA PRO A 108 3.76 24.03 12.41
C PRO A 108 4.67 23.42 11.33
N LEU A 109 4.97 24.17 10.28
CA LEU A 109 5.79 23.73 9.14
C LEU A 109 7.09 23.04 9.58
N SER A 110 7.75 23.53 10.64
CA SER A 110 9.00 22.96 11.17
C SER A 110 8.87 21.55 11.76
N GLN A 111 7.67 21.14 12.18
CA GLN A 111 7.39 19.83 12.80
C GLN A 111 6.52 18.93 11.93
N ARG A 112 5.89 19.45 10.89
CA ARG A 112 4.92 18.75 10.05
C ARG A 112 5.51 17.52 9.36
N SER A 113 6.72 17.61 8.82
CA SER A 113 7.40 16.47 8.19
C SER A 113 7.63 15.32 9.16
N ARG A 114 8.00 15.65 10.42
CA ARG A 114 8.17 14.65 11.48
C ARG A 114 6.85 13.96 11.84
N ALA A 115 5.77 14.74 11.98
CA ALA A 115 4.43 14.22 12.26
C ALA A 115 3.93 13.29 11.12
N ILE A 116 4.11 13.67 9.86
CA ILE A 116 3.80 12.84 8.70
C ILE A 116 4.65 11.57 8.69
N SER A 117 5.94 11.64 9.00
CA SER A 117 6.81 10.45 9.06
C SER A 117 6.34 9.46 10.10
N VAL A 118 5.94 9.92 11.31
CA VAL A 118 5.36 9.07 12.34
C VAL A 118 4.05 8.44 11.86
N PHE A 119 3.19 9.21 11.20
CA PHE A 119 1.96 8.68 10.60
C PHE A 119 2.24 7.58 9.56
N MET A 120 3.25 7.79 8.71
CA MET A 120 3.63 6.84 7.66
C MET A 120 4.26 5.54 8.20
N LEU A 121 4.85 5.53 9.40
CA LEU A 121 5.29 4.29 10.07
C LEU A 121 4.12 3.32 10.31
N GLY A 122 2.90 3.82 10.33
CA GLY A 122 1.70 2.98 10.36
C GLY A 122 1.58 2.02 9.17
N VAL A 123 2.31 2.24 8.06
CA VAL A 123 2.28 1.34 6.89
C VAL A 123 2.98 0.01 7.19
N PRO A 124 4.30 -0.05 7.38
CA PRO A 124 4.98 -1.32 7.62
C PRO A 124 4.55 -1.96 8.95
N VAL A 125 4.33 -1.17 10.00
CA VAL A 125 3.86 -1.68 11.29
C VAL A 125 2.47 -2.30 11.17
N GLY A 126 1.55 -1.65 10.45
CA GLY A 126 0.19 -2.16 10.23
C GLY A 126 0.18 -3.47 9.44
N LEU A 127 0.97 -3.56 8.37
CA LEU A 127 1.10 -4.78 7.56
C LEU A 127 1.71 -5.94 8.38
N GLY A 128 2.79 -5.67 9.11
CA GLY A 128 3.44 -6.67 9.96
C GLY A 128 2.54 -7.15 11.10
N ALA A 129 1.88 -6.21 11.81
CA ALA A 129 0.95 -6.53 12.89
C ALA A 129 -0.26 -7.32 12.39
N SER A 130 -0.82 -6.98 11.23
CA SER A 130 -1.93 -7.71 10.64
C SER A 130 -1.56 -9.17 10.38
N SER A 131 -0.42 -9.41 9.73
CA SER A 131 0.05 -10.77 9.47
C SER A 131 0.30 -11.53 10.76
N LEU A 132 1.01 -10.93 11.72
CA LEU A 132 1.35 -11.59 12.99
C LEU A 132 0.09 -11.96 13.80
N ILE A 133 -0.81 -11.00 14.01
CA ILE A 133 -2.03 -11.19 14.81
C ILE A 133 -2.98 -12.16 14.09
N SER A 134 -3.19 -11.99 12.78
CA SER A 134 -4.06 -12.87 12.00
C SER A 134 -3.56 -14.32 12.02
N GLY A 135 -2.26 -14.52 11.84
CA GLY A 135 -1.66 -15.85 11.90
C GLY A 135 -1.83 -16.51 13.26
N PHE A 136 -1.64 -15.74 14.35
CA PHE A 136 -1.85 -16.23 15.72
C PHE A 136 -3.32 -16.58 15.98
N VAL A 137 -4.24 -15.70 15.62
CA VAL A 137 -5.68 -15.91 15.86
C VAL A 137 -6.18 -17.14 15.09
N VAL A 138 -5.86 -17.26 13.79
CA VAL A 138 -6.27 -18.44 13.01
C VAL A 138 -5.67 -19.72 13.57
N GLN A 139 -4.43 -19.69 14.02
CA GLN A 139 -3.81 -20.87 14.62
C GLN A 139 -4.47 -21.26 15.96
N ALA A 140 -4.86 -20.28 16.77
CA ALA A 140 -5.46 -20.51 18.09
C ALA A 140 -6.93 -20.92 18.04
N THR A 141 -7.69 -20.41 17.05
CA THR A 141 -9.15 -20.56 16.96
C THR A 141 -9.61 -21.47 15.82
N ASP A 142 -8.71 -21.87 14.93
CA ASP A 142 -8.97 -22.56 13.65
C ASP A 142 -10.01 -21.83 12.76
N SER A 143 -10.21 -20.53 13.00
CA SER A 143 -11.24 -19.71 12.35
C SER A 143 -10.66 -18.42 11.75
N TRP A 144 -10.78 -18.27 10.46
CA TRP A 144 -10.45 -16.99 9.80
C TRP A 144 -11.46 -15.89 10.16
N ARG A 145 -12.71 -16.25 10.49
CA ARG A 145 -13.76 -15.31 10.90
C ARG A 145 -13.42 -14.60 12.22
N ALA A 146 -12.86 -15.33 13.18
CA ALA A 146 -12.40 -14.78 14.47
C ALA A 146 -11.39 -13.64 14.27
N THR A 147 -10.53 -13.75 13.26
CA THR A 147 -9.53 -12.73 12.92
C THR A 147 -10.20 -11.40 12.55
N LEU A 148 -11.29 -11.43 11.79
CA LEU A 148 -12.03 -10.23 11.37
C LEU A 148 -12.77 -9.58 12.53
N PHE A 149 -13.37 -10.36 13.42
CA PHE A 149 -14.01 -9.81 14.63
C PHE A 149 -13.00 -9.14 15.56
N ILE A 150 -11.86 -9.80 15.80
CA ILE A 150 -10.80 -9.25 16.65
C ILE A 150 -10.21 -7.98 16.01
N ALA A 151 -10.04 -7.94 14.70
CA ALA A 151 -9.55 -6.77 13.98
C ALA A 151 -10.49 -5.56 14.12
N ALA A 152 -11.78 -5.76 14.20
CA ALA A 152 -12.76 -4.68 14.32
C ALA A 152 -12.72 -3.96 15.69
N ILE A 153 -12.36 -4.66 16.76
CA ILE A 153 -12.40 -4.13 18.13
C ILE A 153 -11.53 -2.87 18.30
N PRO A 154 -10.23 -2.87 17.95
CA PRO A 154 -9.42 -1.67 18.06
C PRO A 154 -9.96 -0.52 17.22
N GLY A 155 -10.58 -0.82 16.09
CA GLY A 155 -11.18 0.20 15.24
C GLY A 155 -12.35 0.93 15.93
N PHE A 156 -13.26 0.24 16.58
CA PHE A 156 -14.32 0.90 17.35
C PHE A 156 -13.76 1.76 18.49
N ILE A 157 -12.74 1.27 19.19
CA ILE A 157 -12.05 2.05 20.24
C ILE A 157 -11.42 3.31 19.65
N LEU A 158 -10.72 3.20 18.53
CA LEU A 158 -10.08 4.33 17.86
C LEU A 158 -11.11 5.31 17.27
N GLY A 159 -12.26 4.82 16.78
CA GLY A 159 -13.37 5.66 16.34
C GLY A 159 -13.92 6.52 17.49
N ALA A 160 -14.12 5.93 18.66
CA ALA A 160 -14.54 6.66 19.86
C ALA A 160 -13.47 7.65 20.35
N LEU A 161 -12.19 7.27 20.31
CA LEU A 161 -11.08 8.15 20.66
C LEU A 161 -10.91 9.32 19.66
N ALA A 162 -11.18 9.10 18.38
CA ALA A 162 -11.10 10.15 17.36
C ALA A 162 -12.07 11.32 17.64
N LEU A 163 -13.20 11.06 18.28
CA LEU A 163 -14.13 12.12 18.71
C LEU A 163 -13.54 13.06 19.76
N ARG A 164 -12.50 12.61 20.50
CA ARG A 164 -11.82 13.42 21.51
C ARG A 164 -10.66 14.24 20.93
N LEU A 165 -10.33 14.06 19.65
CA LEU A 165 -9.27 14.85 19.01
C LEU A 165 -9.65 16.34 18.99
N PRO A 166 -8.68 17.23 19.15
CA PRO A 166 -8.91 18.65 18.93
C PRO A 166 -9.26 18.89 17.44
N GLU A 167 -10.16 19.84 17.21
CA GLU A 167 -10.52 20.30 15.87
C GLU A 167 -9.97 21.72 15.69
N PRO A 168 -8.71 21.90 15.23
CA PRO A 168 -8.15 23.23 15.05
C PRO A 168 -8.87 23.99 13.95
N ALA A 169 -8.85 25.31 14.01
CA ALA A 169 -9.29 26.15 12.91
C ALA A 169 -8.47 25.81 11.64
N ARG A 170 -9.10 25.93 10.48
CA ARG A 170 -8.39 25.67 9.22
C ARG A 170 -7.31 26.69 8.99
N GLY A 171 -6.11 26.24 8.63
CA GLY A 171 -4.94 27.10 8.48
C GLY A 171 -4.35 27.57 9.81
N ALA A 172 -4.74 27.01 10.95
CA ALA A 172 -4.28 27.46 12.28
C ALA A 172 -2.76 27.44 12.43
N ALA A 173 -2.07 26.54 11.75
CA ALA A 173 -0.61 26.46 11.78
C ALA A 173 0.10 27.28 10.68
N ASP A 174 -0.65 27.87 9.73
CA ASP A 174 -0.13 28.64 8.60
C ASP A 174 -1.01 29.90 8.34
N PRO A 175 -1.12 30.85 9.29
CA PRO A 175 -2.08 31.97 9.19
C PRO A 175 -1.80 32.94 8.03
N ASP A 176 -0.56 32.97 7.52
CA ASP A 176 -0.12 33.94 6.51
C ASP A 176 -0.17 33.41 5.06
N VAL A 177 -0.69 32.18 4.85
CA VAL A 177 -0.76 31.61 3.51
C VAL A 177 -2.07 32.00 2.84
N GLU A 178 -2.04 32.99 1.94
CA GLU A 178 -3.14 33.28 1.01
C GLU A 178 -3.40 32.07 0.11
N THR A 179 -4.49 31.36 0.35
CA THR A 179 -4.92 30.24 -0.48
C THR A 179 -5.65 30.76 -1.71
N ARG A 180 -4.95 30.88 -2.82
CA ARG A 180 -5.60 31.12 -4.13
C ARG A 180 -6.45 29.92 -4.46
N ARG A 181 -7.78 30.08 -4.47
CA ARG A 181 -8.74 29.05 -4.85
C ARG A 181 -8.64 28.77 -6.35
N ARG A 182 -7.90 27.74 -6.73
CA ARG A 182 -7.93 27.21 -8.11
C ARG A 182 -9.08 26.20 -8.25
N SER A 183 -9.67 26.10 -9.42
CA SER A 183 -10.62 25.02 -9.69
C SER A 183 -9.89 23.66 -9.72
N THR A 184 -10.63 22.58 -9.50
CA THR A 184 -10.07 21.22 -9.57
C THR A 184 -9.44 20.94 -10.94
N LEU A 185 -10.08 21.37 -12.01
CA LEU A 185 -9.61 21.17 -13.39
C LEU A 185 -8.32 21.98 -13.67
N GLU A 186 -8.25 23.23 -13.22
CA GLU A 186 -7.04 24.06 -13.34
C GLU A 186 -5.87 23.44 -12.57
N SER A 187 -6.13 22.94 -11.36
CA SER A 187 -5.12 22.25 -10.54
C SER A 187 -4.61 20.99 -11.22
N LEU A 188 -5.52 20.16 -11.74
CA LEU A 188 -5.16 18.93 -12.44
C LEU A 188 -4.36 19.23 -13.71
N THR A 189 -4.79 20.20 -14.52
CA THR A 189 -4.06 20.59 -15.74
C THR A 189 -2.68 21.16 -15.44
N ALA A 190 -2.53 21.91 -14.34
CA ALA A 190 -1.23 22.40 -13.90
C ALA A 190 -0.27 21.27 -13.51
N ILE A 191 -0.77 20.24 -12.79
CA ILE A 191 0.02 19.07 -12.39
C ILE A 191 0.42 18.24 -13.62
N LEU A 192 -0.50 18.02 -14.55
CA LEU A 192 -0.24 17.25 -15.78
C LEU A 192 0.74 17.96 -16.75
N LYS A 193 0.98 19.26 -16.57
CA LYS A 193 2.03 20.00 -17.27
C LYS A 193 3.44 19.81 -16.68
N VAL A 194 3.58 19.11 -15.56
CA VAL A 194 4.87 18.79 -14.92
C VAL A 194 5.37 17.44 -15.45
N PRO A 195 6.38 17.37 -16.33
CA PRO A 195 6.85 16.11 -16.92
C PRO A 195 7.28 15.07 -15.89
N THR A 196 7.92 15.49 -14.79
CA THR A 196 8.35 14.58 -13.72
C THR A 196 7.18 13.86 -13.08
N MET A 197 6.00 14.50 -13.00
CA MET A 197 4.80 13.88 -12.42
C MET A 197 4.32 12.66 -13.22
N TRP A 198 4.44 12.65 -14.54
CA TRP A 198 4.07 11.50 -15.36
C TRP A 198 4.94 10.27 -15.04
N TRP A 199 6.26 10.48 -14.91
CA TRP A 199 7.18 9.42 -14.52
C TRP A 199 6.90 8.90 -13.11
N ILE A 200 6.61 9.81 -12.18
CA ILE A 200 6.25 9.46 -10.80
C ILE A 200 4.94 8.67 -10.78
N ILE A 201 3.91 9.10 -11.48
CA ILE A 201 2.61 8.42 -11.55
C ILE A 201 2.77 7.03 -12.16
N ALA A 202 3.51 6.90 -13.27
CA ALA A 202 3.78 5.62 -13.90
C ALA A 202 4.57 4.67 -12.98
N SER A 203 5.61 5.19 -12.31
CA SER A 203 6.36 4.39 -11.33
C SER A 203 5.49 3.96 -10.16
N GLY A 204 4.57 4.82 -9.71
CA GLY A 204 3.61 4.53 -8.64
C GLY A 204 2.66 3.40 -8.99
N ALA A 205 2.13 3.41 -10.20
CA ALA A 205 1.27 2.36 -10.72
C ALA A 205 1.96 0.99 -10.69
N LEU A 206 3.19 0.93 -11.21
CA LEU A 206 3.98 -0.30 -11.26
C LEU A 206 4.43 -0.76 -9.85
N PHE A 207 4.98 0.16 -9.05
CA PHE A 207 5.50 -0.18 -7.73
C PHE A 207 4.41 -0.68 -6.78
N ASN A 208 3.26 0.00 -6.75
CA ASN A 208 2.17 -0.41 -5.86
C ASN A 208 1.50 -1.70 -6.32
N LEU A 209 1.44 -1.98 -7.63
CA LEU A 209 1.05 -3.31 -8.10
C LEU A 209 1.93 -4.40 -7.47
N ASN A 210 3.25 -4.21 -7.46
CA ASN A 210 4.19 -5.14 -6.83
C ASN A 210 3.91 -5.28 -5.32
N ALA A 211 3.83 -4.16 -4.60
CA ALA A 211 3.62 -4.14 -3.15
C ALA A 211 2.29 -4.80 -2.73
N TYR A 212 1.19 -4.50 -3.44
CA TYR A 212 -0.12 -5.10 -3.15
C TYR A 212 -0.19 -6.58 -3.54
N THR A 213 0.50 -6.98 -4.61
CA THR A 213 0.63 -8.40 -4.97
C THR A 213 1.34 -9.19 -3.87
N MET A 214 2.46 -8.67 -3.38
CA MET A 214 3.14 -9.28 -2.24
C MET A 214 2.23 -9.34 -1.01
N GLY A 215 1.49 -8.27 -0.71
CA GLY A 215 0.52 -8.26 0.38
C GLY A 215 -0.55 -9.35 0.25
N ALA A 216 -1.07 -9.56 -0.94
CA ALA A 216 -2.15 -10.52 -1.20
C ALA A 216 -1.68 -11.99 -1.20
N PHE A 217 -0.48 -12.26 -1.72
CA PHE A 217 -0.07 -13.62 -2.05
C PHE A 217 1.14 -14.16 -1.28
N LEU A 218 1.87 -13.35 -0.51
CA LEU A 218 3.09 -13.79 0.17
C LEU A 218 2.83 -14.91 1.18
N ALA A 219 1.80 -14.77 2.03
CA ALA A 219 1.42 -15.82 2.98
C ALA A 219 0.98 -17.09 2.24
N SER A 220 0.18 -16.95 1.19
CA SER A 220 -0.25 -18.07 0.32
C SER A 220 0.94 -18.79 -0.31
N TYR A 221 1.94 -18.03 -0.80
CA TYR A 221 3.17 -18.59 -1.35
C TYR A 221 3.94 -19.42 -0.31
N LEU A 222 4.12 -18.87 0.89
CA LEU A 222 4.81 -19.57 1.98
C LEU A 222 4.08 -20.86 2.39
N ILE A 223 2.75 -20.85 2.39
CA ILE A 223 1.93 -22.02 2.70
C ILE A 223 2.06 -23.07 1.58
N ARG A 224 1.85 -22.66 0.33
CA ARG A 224 1.76 -23.59 -0.81
C ARG A 224 3.12 -24.13 -1.23
N PHE A 225 4.13 -23.26 -1.35
CA PHE A 225 5.43 -23.62 -1.90
C PHE A 225 6.38 -24.17 -0.82
N HIS A 226 6.44 -23.54 0.36
CA HIS A 226 7.30 -24.00 1.45
C HIS A 226 6.62 -24.98 2.42
N GLY A 227 5.32 -25.27 2.25
CA GLY A 227 4.59 -26.24 3.07
C GLY A 227 4.33 -25.78 4.51
N LEU A 228 4.32 -24.47 4.77
CA LEU A 228 4.18 -23.93 6.10
C LEU A 228 2.72 -23.92 6.56
N ASN A 229 2.48 -24.11 7.85
CA ASN A 229 1.18 -23.80 8.40
C ASN A 229 0.93 -22.27 8.41
N ILE A 230 -0.33 -21.86 8.46
CA ILE A 230 -0.75 -20.46 8.33
C ILE A 230 -0.14 -19.54 9.40
N GLY A 231 0.04 -20.05 10.64
CA GLY A 231 0.63 -19.27 11.72
C GLY A 231 2.10 -18.96 11.46
N ILE A 232 2.88 -19.95 11.01
CA ILE A 232 4.30 -19.77 10.68
C ILE A 232 4.47 -18.90 9.44
N ALA A 233 3.69 -19.14 8.37
CA ALA A 233 3.73 -18.34 7.15
C ALA A 233 3.48 -16.85 7.45
N ASN A 234 2.50 -16.55 8.29
CA ASN A 234 2.19 -15.18 8.68
C ASN A 234 3.26 -14.55 9.58
N ARG A 235 3.98 -15.32 10.42
CA ARG A 235 5.16 -14.80 11.16
C ARG A 235 6.27 -14.37 10.22
N TYR A 236 6.59 -15.16 9.21
CA TYR A 236 7.56 -14.79 8.18
C TYR A 236 7.11 -13.56 7.38
N THR A 237 5.83 -13.51 7.00
CA THR A 237 5.23 -12.33 6.34
C THR A 237 5.34 -11.07 7.21
N ALA A 238 5.12 -11.20 8.53
CA ALA A 238 5.27 -10.10 9.47
C ALA A 238 6.72 -9.60 9.57
N VAL A 239 7.71 -10.49 9.54
CA VAL A 239 9.13 -10.12 9.51
C VAL A 239 9.45 -9.36 8.22
N ILE A 240 8.99 -9.87 7.07
CA ILE A 240 9.27 -9.27 5.77
C ILE A 240 8.70 -7.83 5.69
N PHE A 241 7.42 -7.65 5.99
CA PHE A 241 6.79 -6.33 5.91
C PHE A 241 7.09 -5.44 7.12
N GLY A 242 6.97 -5.99 8.33
CA GLY A 242 7.13 -5.22 9.55
C GLY A 242 8.57 -4.76 9.77
N ILE A 243 9.52 -5.69 9.80
CA ILE A 243 10.93 -5.37 10.05
C ILE A 243 11.59 -4.83 8.76
N GLY A 244 11.52 -5.60 7.68
CA GLY A 244 12.12 -5.21 6.40
C GLY A 244 11.58 -3.87 5.89
N GLY A 245 10.25 -3.71 5.88
CA GLY A 245 9.60 -2.47 5.46
C GLY A 245 9.93 -1.27 6.35
N THR A 246 9.97 -1.44 7.68
CA THR A 246 10.32 -0.35 8.61
C THR A 246 11.76 0.12 8.42
N ILE A 247 12.70 -0.81 8.36
CA ILE A 247 14.12 -0.48 8.13
C ILE A 247 14.28 0.23 6.77
N GLY A 248 13.62 -0.30 5.74
CA GLY A 248 13.69 0.28 4.39
C GLY A 248 13.09 1.68 4.30
N MET A 249 11.96 1.93 4.95
CA MET A 249 11.32 3.25 4.97
C MET A 249 12.16 4.29 5.72
N LEU A 250 12.67 3.94 6.89
CA LEU A 250 13.52 4.85 7.69
C LEU A 250 14.88 5.10 7.01
N GLY A 251 15.53 4.04 6.56
CA GLY A 251 16.81 4.13 5.85
C GLY A 251 16.67 4.87 4.52
N GLY A 252 15.59 4.63 3.79
CA GLY A 252 15.28 5.31 2.53
C GLY A 252 15.07 6.81 2.70
N GLY A 253 14.41 7.25 3.77
CA GLY A 253 14.27 8.66 4.11
C GLY A 253 15.64 9.31 4.35
N TRP A 254 16.46 8.71 5.19
CA TRP A 254 17.80 9.22 5.49
C TRP A 254 18.70 9.27 4.24
N ILE A 255 18.77 8.21 3.46
CA ILE A 255 19.55 8.17 2.22
C ILE A 255 19.05 9.22 1.21
N GLY A 256 17.72 9.34 1.06
CA GLY A 256 17.10 10.33 0.18
C GLY A 256 17.48 11.77 0.54
N ASP A 257 17.53 12.10 1.83
CA ASP A 257 17.91 13.42 2.31
C ASP A 257 19.42 13.71 2.14
N VAL A 258 20.27 12.69 2.25
CA VAL A 258 21.71 12.84 1.94
C VAL A 258 21.92 13.04 0.42
N MET A 259 21.20 12.29 -0.39
CA MET A 259 21.40 12.32 -1.85
C MET A 259 20.84 13.61 -2.50
N VAL A 260 19.77 14.18 -1.99
CA VAL A 260 19.22 15.45 -2.55
C VAL A 260 20.19 16.62 -2.41
N ARG A 261 21.09 16.59 -1.42
CA ARG A 261 22.15 17.59 -1.27
C ARG A 261 23.14 17.60 -2.44
N ARG A 262 23.25 16.49 -3.20
CA ARG A 262 24.10 16.37 -4.37
C ARG A 262 23.42 16.82 -5.65
N ALA A 263 22.14 16.44 -5.83
CA ALA A 263 21.35 16.84 -7.01
C ALA A 263 19.86 16.58 -6.73
N VAL A 264 18.97 17.41 -7.25
CA VAL A 264 17.51 17.28 -7.08
C VAL A 264 16.97 15.95 -7.62
N GLY A 265 17.47 15.50 -8.78
CA GLY A 265 17.08 14.21 -9.38
C GLY A 265 17.65 12.99 -8.65
N ALA A 266 18.60 13.17 -7.73
CA ALA A 266 19.25 12.07 -7.02
C ALA A 266 18.29 11.26 -6.14
N ARG A 267 17.20 11.87 -5.63
CA ARG A 267 16.16 11.13 -4.89
C ARG A 267 15.52 10.04 -5.74
N LEU A 268 15.06 10.36 -6.95
CA LEU A 268 14.46 9.36 -7.85
C LEU A 268 15.48 8.33 -8.32
N PHE A 269 16.71 8.75 -8.57
CA PHE A 269 17.81 7.82 -8.89
C PHE A 269 18.09 6.86 -7.73
N THR A 270 18.06 7.33 -6.48
CA THR A 270 18.20 6.47 -5.28
C THR A 270 17.07 5.43 -5.20
N GLY A 271 15.84 5.84 -5.44
CA GLY A 271 14.71 4.90 -5.53
C GLY A 271 14.87 3.87 -6.64
N ALA A 272 15.34 4.30 -7.81
CA ALA A 272 15.65 3.42 -8.93
C ALA A 272 16.75 2.40 -8.59
N ALA A 273 17.86 2.86 -8.01
CA ALA A 273 18.96 2.00 -7.60
C ALA A 273 18.51 0.97 -6.54
N ALA A 274 17.71 1.40 -5.56
CA ALA A 274 17.16 0.50 -4.55
C ALA A 274 16.25 -0.58 -5.17
N CYS A 275 15.39 -0.21 -6.12
CA CYS A 275 14.55 -1.17 -6.85
C CYS A 275 15.41 -2.16 -7.67
N LEU A 276 16.47 -1.70 -8.35
CA LEU A 276 17.36 -2.58 -9.09
C LEU A 276 18.14 -3.53 -8.18
N LEU A 277 18.61 -3.05 -7.03
CA LEU A 277 19.29 -3.88 -6.03
C LEU A 277 18.34 -4.93 -5.39
N ALA A 278 17.06 -4.64 -5.34
CA ALA A 278 16.06 -5.60 -4.88
C ALA A 278 15.86 -6.78 -5.84
N VAL A 279 16.08 -6.60 -7.16
CA VAL A 279 15.85 -7.62 -8.18
C VAL A 279 16.63 -8.92 -7.93
N PRO A 280 17.96 -8.90 -7.77
CA PRO A 280 18.72 -10.13 -7.53
C PRO A 280 18.31 -10.81 -6.21
N LEU A 281 17.92 -10.06 -5.18
CA LEU A 281 17.44 -10.61 -3.91
C LEU A 281 16.07 -11.26 -4.05
N PHE A 282 15.18 -10.67 -4.84
CA PHE A 282 13.89 -11.27 -5.19
C PHE A 282 14.08 -12.59 -5.94
N LEU A 283 14.92 -12.58 -6.97
CA LEU A 283 15.25 -13.79 -7.74
C LEU A 283 15.89 -14.84 -6.85
N PHE A 284 16.84 -14.46 -6.02
CA PHE A 284 17.48 -15.36 -5.07
C PHE A 284 16.47 -15.98 -4.10
N ALA A 285 15.53 -15.17 -3.55
CA ALA A 285 14.48 -15.66 -2.69
C ALA A 285 13.56 -16.67 -3.41
N LEU A 286 13.11 -16.36 -4.62
CA LEU A 286 12.24 -17.25 -5.39
C LEU A 286 12.94 -18.54 -5.81
N HIS A 287 14.26 -18.54 -5.98
CA HIS A 287 15.05 -19.76 -6.31
C HIS A 287 15.35 -20.65 -5.09
N GLN A 288 14.93 -20.26 -3.87
CA GLN A 288 15.13 -21.12 -2.72
C GLN A 288 14.33 -22.42 -2.84
N PRO A 289 14.92 -23.57 -2.48
CA PRO A 289 14.22 -24.84 -2.55
C PRO A 289 13.03 -24.89 -1.58
N ARG A 290 12.07 -25.75 -1.87
CA ARG A 290 10.97 -26.04 -0.95
C ARG A 290 11.52 -26.45 0.41
N GLY A 291 10.93 -25.93 1.49
CA GLY A 291 11.39 -26.19 2.86
C GLY A 291 12.55 -25.32 3.36
N ALA A 292 12.99 -24.31 2.59
CA ALA A 292 13.99 -23.33 3.02
C ALA A 292 13.37 -21.92 3.29
N PRO A 293 12.34 -21.78 4.13
CA PRO A 293 11.63 -20.52 4.31
C PRO A 293 12.45 -19.43 5.03
N VAL A 294 13.45 -19.81 5.80
CA VAL A 294 14.28 -18.83 6.53
C VAL A 294 15.12 -17.99 5.57
N LEU A 295 15.82 -18.66 4.65
CA LEU A 295 16.67 -17.97 3.67
C LEU A 295 15.83 -17.15 2.69
N PHE A 296 14.67 -17.68 2.26
CA PHE A 296 13.67 -16.93 1.52
C PHE A 296 13.28 -15.65 2.26
N THR A 297 12.91 -15.78 3.55
CA THR A 297 12.44 -14.65 4.37
C THR A 297 13.52 -13.58 4.56
N LEU A 298 14.76 -13.98 4.82
CA LEU A 298 15.87 -13.04 4.96
C LEU A 298 16.11 -12.25 3.67
N ALA A 299 16.22 -12.93 2.54
CA ALA A 299 16.42 -12.30 1.25
C ALA A 299 15.23 -11.40 0.87
N MET A 300 14.00 -11.88 1.08
CA MET A 300 12.78 -11.13 0.77
C MET A 300 12.63 -9.91 1.70
N SER A 301 13.03 -10.00 2.98
CA SER A 301 13.00 -8.86 3.91
C SER A 301 13.90 -7.73 3.44
N VAL A 302 15.09 -8.06 2.95
CA VAL A 302 16.03 -7.06 2.40
C VAL A 302 15.48 -6.50 1.08
N ALA A 303 14.93 -7.35 0.21
CA ALA A 303 14.36 -6.92 -1.08
C ALA A 303 13.17 -5.97 -0.88
N VAL A 304 12.24 -6.31 0.02
CA VAL A 304 11.10 -5.46 0.37
C VAL A 304 11.56 -4.18 1.05
N GLY A 305 12.54 -4.26 1.96
CA GLY A 305 13.14 -3.08 2.58
C GLY A 305 13.72 -2.11 1.55
N LEU A 306 14.51 -2.59 0.60
CA LEU A 306 15.00 -1.78 -0.53
C LEU A 306 13.84 -1.18 -1.34
N GLY A 307 12.77 -1.95 -1.58
CA GLY A 307 11.57 -1.44 -2.23
C GLY A 307 10.94 -0.26 -1.47
N TYR A 308 10.88 -0.29 -0.14
CA TYR A 308 10.28 0.78 0.66
C TYR A 308 11.05 2.12 0.61
N VAL A 309 12.33 2.12 0.17
CA VAL A 309 13.07 3.35 -0.18
C VAL A 309 12.32 4.17 -1.22
N TYR A 310 11.59 3.51 -2.12
CA TYR A 310 10.75 4.13 -3.14
C TYR A 310 9.78 5.17 -2.55
N TYR A 311 9.05 4.82 -1.49
CA TYR A 311 8.06 5.73 -0.92
C TYR A 311 8.68 7.03 -0.41
N ALA A 312 9.78 6.91 0.35
CA ALA A 312 10.45 8.07 0.92
C ALA A 312 10.99 9.01 -0.16
N THR A 313 11.63 8.45 -1.20
CA THR A 313 12.24 9.24 -2.26
C THR A 313 11.23 9.84 -3.23
N THR A 314 10.21 9.08 -3.59
CA THR A 314 9.19 9.51 -4.57
C THR A 314 8.24 10.55 -3.98
N TYR A 315 7.75 10.33 -2.75
CA TYR A 315 6.84 11.30 -2.11
C TYR A 315 7.52 12.63 -1.83
N ALA A 316 8.79 12.62 -1.42
CA ALA A 316 9.55 13.84 -1.25
C ALA A 316 9.75 14.57 -2.60
N THR A 317 10.01 13.83 -3.68
CA THR A 317 10.17 14.45 -5.00
C THR A 317 8.88 15.10 -5.50
N ILE A 318 7.69 14.53 -5.25
CA ILE A 318 6.42 15.18 -5.56
C ILE A 318 6.34 16.56 -4.90
N GLN A 319 6.75 16.66 -3.62
CA GLN A 319 6.75 17.92 -2.88
C GLN A 319 7.74 18.94 -3.44
N ASP A 320 8.82 18.48 -4.08
CA ASP A 320 9.87 19.34 -4.63
C ASP A 320 9.53 19.90 -6.02
N VAL A 321 8.81 19.14 -6.87
CA VAL A 321 8.58 19.48 -8.29
C VAL A 321 7.22 20.11 -8.58
N VAL A 322 6.35 20.21 -7.56
CA VAL A 322 5.00 20.76 -7.67
C VAL A 322 4.85 21.98 -6.78
N ASP A 323 4.15 23.00 -7.30
CA ASP A 323 3.77 24.22 -6.55
C ASP A 323 3.21 23.84 -5.17
N PRO A 324 3.65 24.48 -4.06
CA PRO A 324 3.17 24.20 -2.71
C PRO A 324 1.64 24.12 -2.57
N GLN A 325 0.91 24.96 -3.30
CA GLN A 325 -0.56 25.00 -3.29
C GLN A 325 -1.20 23.78 -4.00
N LEU A 326 -0.46 23.08 -4.85
CA LEU A 326 -0.94 21.92 -5.63
C LEU A 326 -0.48 20.57 -5.08
N ARG A 327 0.34 20.53 -4.04
CA ARG A 327 0.93 19.29 -3.46
C ARG A 327 -0.12 18.26 -3.07
N GLY A 328 -1.21 18.70 -2.43
CA GLY A 328 -2.31 17.83 -2.05
C GLY A 328 -2.99 17.19 -3.26
N MET A 329 -3.29 18.00 -4.29
CA MET A 329 -3.89 17.50 -5.53
C MET A 329 -2.94 16.57 -6.30
N ALA A 330 -1.64 16.86 -6.31
CA ALA A 330 -0.64 16.01 -6.94
C ALA A 330 -0.57 14.63 -6.27
N MET A 331 -0.58 14.58 -4.93
CA MET A 331 -0.63 13.33 -4.19
C MET A 331 -1.94 12.57 -4.44
N SER A 332 -3.07 13.26 -4.49
CA SER A 332 -4.37 12.64 -4.78
C SER A 332 -4.42 12.05 -6.19
N THR A 333 -3.88 12.78 -7.18
CA THR A 333 -3.77 12.30 -8.58
C THR A 333 -2.87 11.07 -8.67
N TYR A 334 -1.73 11.10 -7.99
CA TYR A 334 -0.82 9.96 -7.89
C TYR A 334 -1.52 8.75 -7.26
N PHE A 335 -2.20 8.91 -6.11
CA PHE A 335 -2.91 7.83 -5.43
C PHE A 335 -4.04 7.26 -6.28
N PHE A 336 -4.83 8.11 -6.93
CA PHE A 336 -5.93 7.66 -7.78
C PHE A 336 -5.43 6.73 -8.90
N VAL A 337 -4.40 7.16 -9.64
CA VAL A 337 -3.90 6.38 -10.78
C VAL A 337 -3.27 5.07 -10.31
N PHE A 338 -2.46 5.10 -9.24
CA PHE A 338 -1.84 3.87 -8.80
C PHE A 338 -2.88 2.87 -8.24
N TYR A 339 -3.91 3.32 -7.55
CA TYR A 339 -4.97 2.43 -7.06
C TYR A 339 -5.75 1.80 -8.21
N MET A 340 -6.11 2.58 -9.24
CA MET A 340 -6.79 2.05 -10.42
C MET A 340 -5.94 0.98 -11.13
N PHE A 341 -4.67 1.27 -11.35
CA PHE A 341 -3.76 0.34 -12.01
C PHE A 341 -3.52 -0.91 -11.16
N THR A 342 -3.31 -0.74 -9.86
CA THR A 342 -3.10 -1.84 -8.91
C THR A 342 -4.31 -2.76 -8.86
N ALA A 343 -5.53 -2.22 -8.85
CA ALA A 343 -6.75 -3.00 -8.83
C ALA A 343 -6.87 -3.95 -10.04
N ILE A 344 -6.58 -3.43 -11.23
CA ILE A 344 -6.60 -4.23 -12.47
C ILE A 344 -5.46 -5.26 -12.47
N GLY A 345 -4.25 -4.80 -12.14
CA GLY A 345 -3.04 -5.63 -12.20
C GLY A 345 -3.03 -6.78 -11.18
N LEU A 346 -3.61 -6.57 -10.00
CA LEU A 346 -3.70 -7.60 -8.96
C LEU A 346 -4.55 -8.79 -9.41
N VAL A 347 -5.71 -8.52 -10.03
CA VAL A 347 -6.54 -9.58 -10.65
C VAL A 347 -5.81 -10.23 -11.82
N GLY A 348 -5.08 -9.43 -12.61
CA GLY A 348 -4.26 -9.92 -13.72
C GLY A 348 -3.21 -10.94 -13.25
N LEU A 349 -2.53 -10.65 -12.13
CA LEU A 349 -1.54 -11.58 -11.57
C LEU A 349 -2.20 -12.84 -10.98
N GLY A 350 -3.36 -12.71 -10.35
CA GLY A 350 -4.16 -13.86 -9.92
C GLY A 350 -4.55 -14.75 -11.10
N LYS A 351 -4.98 -14.16 -12.24
CA LYS A 351 -5.25 -14.91 -13.49
C LYS A 351 -4.00 -15.58 -14.04
N LEU A 352 -2.84 -14.91 -14.00
CA LEU A 352 -1.58 -15.51 -14.41
C LEU A 352 -1.27 -16.75 -13.57
N SER A 353 -1.45 -16.67 -12.25
CA SER A 353 -1.33 -17.85 -11.36
C SER A 353 -2.31 -18.97 -11.77
N ASP A 354 -3.60 -18.63 -11.98
CA ASP A 354 -4.62 -19.62 -12.39
C ASP A 354 -4.26 -20.30 -13.72
N ILE A 355 -3.74 -19.57 -14.71
CA ILE A 355 -3.27 -20.12 -16.00
C ILE A 355 -2.09 -21.06 -15.79
N ARG A 356 -1.12 -20.69 -14.94
CA ARG A 356 0.05 -21.54 -14.65
C ARG A 356 -0.34 -22.79 -13.87
N ILE A 357 -1.32 -22.70 -12.95
CA ILE A 357 -1.91 -23.86 -12.27
C ILE A 357 -2.52 -24.82 -13.28
N ALA A 358 -3.34 -24.32 -14.21
CA ALA A 358 -3.96 -25.15 -15.25
C ALA A 358 -2.93 -25.81 -16.16
N ALA A 359 -1.87 -25.10 -16.55
CA ALA A 359 -0.77 -25.64 -17.35
C ALA A 359 -0.01 -26.76 -16.61
N ALA A 360 0.27 -26.59 -15.32
CA ALA A 360 0.94 -27.62 -14.51
C ALA A 360 0.06 -28.86 -14.31
N LEU A 361 -1.25 -28.70 -14.12
CA LEU A 361 -2.21 -29.81 -14.07
C LEU A 361 -2.25 -30.58 -15.39
N ALA A 362 -2.29 -29.87 -16.53
CA ALA A 362 -2.26 -30.48 -17.85
C ALA A 362 -0.96 -31.25 -18.14
N ALA A 363 0.15 -30.83 -17.53
CA ALA A 363 1.45 -31.50 -17.57
C ALA A 363 1.53 -32.72 -16.61
N GLY A 364 0.45 -33.05 -15.88
CA GLY A 364 0.38 -34.23 -15.00
C GLY A 364 0.86 -33.96 -13.56
N ALA A 365 1.09 -32.75 -13.17
CA ALA A 365 1.44 -32.42 -11.77
C ALA A 365 0.25 -32.65 -10.83
N SER A 366 0.52 -32.99 -9.57
CA SER A 366 -0.54 -33.11 -8.57
C SER A 366 -1.26 -31.75 -8.36
N ALA A 367 -2.50 -31.78 -7.87
CA ALA A 367 -3.24 -30.55 -7.59
C ALA A 367 -2.53 -29.64 -6.57
N ALA A 368 -1.81 -30.22 -5.59
CA ALA A 368 -1.03 -29.47 -4.62
C ALA A 368 0.20 -28.82 -5.26
N ASP A 369 0.96 -29.59 -6.05
CA ASP A 369 2.15 -29.06 -6.75
C ASP A 369 1.76 -28.00 -7.78
N SER A 370 0.68 -28.20 -8.52
CA SER A 370 0.20 -27.23 -9.50
C SER A 370 -0.13 -25.89 -8.86
N ARG A 371 -0.79 -25.89 -7.69
CA ARG A 371 -1.07 -24.65 -6.93
C ARG A 371 0.20 -23.97 -6.42
N ALA A 372 1.18 -24.74 -5.98
CA ALA A 372 2.45 -24.22 -5.51
C ALA A 372 3.26 -23.61 -6.66
N LEU A 373 3.44 -24.36 -7.76
CA LEU A 373 4.19 -23.94 -8.93
C LEU A 373 3.51 -22.79 -9.68
N GLY A 374 2.20 -22.82 -9.83
CA GLY A 374 1.48 -21.77 -10.55
C GLY A 374 1.63 -20.40 -9.88
N LEU A 375 1.53 -20.32 -8.55
CA LEU A 375 1.75 -19.07 -7.83
C LEU A 375 3.24 -18.68 -7.85
N HIS A 376 4.15 -19.64 -7.67
CA HIS A 376 5.59 -19.42 -7.75
C HIS A 376 5.97 -18.79 -9.10
N ASP A 377 5.52 -19.37 -10.22
CA ASP A 377 5.81 -18.87 -11.56
C ASP A 377 5.22 -17.47 -11.80
N ALA A 378 4.01 -17.21 -11.30
CA ALA A 378 3.39 -15.91 -11.41
C ALA A 378 4.19 -14.81 -10.67
N LEU A 379 4.81 -15.14 -9.53
CA LEU A 379 5.59 -14.19 -8.75
C LEU A 379 6.89 -13.73 -9.45
N TYR A 380 7.38 -14.46 -10.47
CA TYR A 380 8.51 -13.98 -11.29
C TYR A 380 8.19 -12.72 -12.10
N ALA A 381 6.91 -12.32 -12.22
CA ALA A 381 6.56 -11.00 -12.76
C ALA A 381 7.05 -9.85 -11.88
N LEU A 382 7.21 -10.05 -10.56
CA LEU A 382 7.55 -8.98 -9.61
C LEU A 382 8.96 -8.39 -9.81
N PRO A 383 10.04 -9.21 -9.93
CA PRO A 383 11.36 -8.67 -10.27
C PRO A 383 11.37 -7.91 -11.60
N VAL A 384 10.60 -8.36 -12.61
CA VAL A 384 10.48 -7.64 -13.89
C VAL A 384 9.83 -6.27 -13.69
N ILE A 385 8.76 -6.21 -12.88
CA ILE A 385 8.11 -4.94 -12.53
C ILE A 385 9.09 -4.00 -11.83
N TYR A 386 9.95 -4.48 -10.92
CA TYR A 386 10.97 -3.64 -10.28
C TYR A 386 11.98 -3.05 -11.28
N VAL A 387 12.39 -3.81 -12.31
CA VAL A 387 13.22 -3.27 -13.39
C VAL A 387 12.51 -2.14 -14.14
N LEU A 388 11.21 -2.32 -14.46
CA LEU A 388 10.41 -1.28 -15.10
C LEU A 388 10.25 -0.04 -14.21
N VAL A 389 10.01 -0.22 -12.91
CA VAL A 389 9.96 0.89 -11.92
C VAL A 389 11.27 1.66 -11.95
N ALA A 390 12.40 0.97 -11.88
CA ALA A 390 13.72 1.60 -11.89
C ALA A 390 13.96 2.38 -13.17
N PHE A 391 13.63 1.82 -14.34
CA PHE A 391 13.71 2.52 -15.62
C PHE A 391 12.89 3.82 -15.62
N VAL A 392 11.62 3.74 -15.20
CA VAL A 392 10.72 4.90 -15.15
C VAL A 392 11.25 5.97 -14.19
N LEU A 393 11.78 5.58 -13.02
CA LEU A 393 12.38 6.52 -12.06
C LEU A 393 13.65 7.20 -12.60
N VAL A 394 14.50 6.47 -13.34
CA VAL A 394 15.67 7.04 -14.01
C VAL A 394 15.24 8.07 -15.05
N MET A 395 14.19 7.81 -15.83
CA MET A 395 13.66 8.82 -16.77
C MET A 395 13.12 10.04 -16.02
N GLY A 396 12.39 9.83 -14.92
CA GLY A 396 11.91 10.92 -14.05
C GLY A 396 13.02 11.75 -13.43
N SER A 397 14.14 11.14 -13.06
CA SER A 397 15.29 11.85 -12.48
C SER A 397 15.90 12.89 -13.44
N ARG A 398 15.81 12.65 -14.75
CA ARG A 398 16.31 13.57 -15.80
C ARG A 398 15.47 14.84 -15.94
N THR A 399 14.18 14.75 -15.63
CA THR A 399 13.25 15.91 -15.73
C THR A 399 13.15 16.66 -14.41
N ALA A 400 13.44 16.03 -13.27
CA ALA A 400 13.23 16.57 -11.92
C ALA A 400 13.96 17.90 -11.67
N LYS A 401 15.17 18.06 -12.16
CA LYS A 401 15.95 19.31 -11.98
C LYS A 401 15.24 20.51 -12.61
N ARG A 402 14.82 20.37 -13.86
CA ARG A 402 14.11 21.44 -14.60
C ARG A 402 12.80 21.82 -13.92
N ASP A 403 12.02 20.84 -13.50
CA ASP A 403 10.73 21.09 -12.88
C ASP A 403 10.87 21.71 -11.49
N TYR A 404 11.90 21.35 -10.74
CA TYR A 404 12.26 21.98 -9.47
C TYR A 404 12.68 23.44 -9.62
N GLU A 405 13.57 23.75 -10.60
CA GLU A 405 14.00 25.12 -10.89
C GLU A 405 12.82 25.99 -11.33
N ARG A 406 11.89 25.43 -12.10
CA ARG A 406 10.65 26.13 -12.49
C ARG A 406 9.79 26.52 -11.29
N VAL A 407 9.61 25.62 -10.32
CA VAL A 407 8.83 25.92 -9.08
C VAL A 407 9.50 27.04 -8.29
N ARG A 408 10.82 27.03 -8.18
CA ARG A 408 11.57 28.09 -7.47
C ARG A 408 11.57 29.43 -8.16
N ALA A 409 11.49 29.46 -9.48
CA ALA A 409 11.41 30.70 -10.25
C ALA A 409 10.04 31.37 -10.16
N THR A 410 9.01 30.65 -9.72
CA THR A 410 7.63 31.17 -9.58
C THR A 410 7.24 31.40 -8.10
N ALA A 411 8.05 30.98 -7.14
CA ALA A 411 7.91 31.23 -5.71
C ALA A 411 8.69 32.47 -5.27
#